data_4af4e510a2f7ea813dc0c4bab1cf23e7
#
_entry.id   4af4e510a2f7ea813dc0c4bab1cf23e7
#
_cell.length_a   1.000
_cell.length_b   1.000
_cell.length_c   1.000
_cell.angle_alpha   90.00
_cell.angle_beta   90.00
_cell.angle_gamma   90.00
#
_symmetry.space_group_name_H-M   'P 1'
#
loop_
_entity.id
_entity.type
_entity.pdbx_description
1 polymer ?
#
loop_
_entity_poly.entity_id
_entity_poly.type
_entity_poly.pdbx_seq_one_letter_code
_entity_poly.pdbx_strand_id
1 'polypeptide(L)'
;MKKRLKIKNILILINILFLLGCCIFYGSRMIHYYRIENPKIEDVKTLVELVTLGKNLTDNGDGLYHENDIYYYKGKNVNNYLLYSGRLFRIVSIDKSGYMKLITEELQTSMVWGYNQEFENSYVRNWLNDDTDSYKSFLHSLDNTQGLLVNTNTCVDETDGKTITCDKNYESTVGLLSVYEYNLAGASDSYLNIGSYWWTSNKDSDGNAWYVYKKGTVNNDSSSGYTYYSYGVRPTITINGKISNFKGTGTKEDPYEIIFDKGKNLNDQYVGEYILFNDIVWRIQETEEKYVKLASSDGIKDKDYILAKYGPKNMYSADYGIGNYLNVTFYNSLKDKDSILLGVFNNGKYDRTNKYDLSKINEYTVTCNIGLLQIGDLFINDVEKYYLATRTLTSDNSIYQVLEDGKIYIGNLKEEMKIRPTLHVKPDLKIVSGSGTKDDPYKLG
;
A
#
# COMPACT_ATOMS: atom_id res chain seq x y z
N MET A 1 55.12 68.06 -2.66
CA MET A 1 54.11 67.44 -1.75
C MET A 1 52.79 67.09 -2.43
N LYS A 2 52.13 67.98 -3.18
CA LYS A 2 50.82 67.75 -3.83
C LYS A 2 50.78 66.51 -4.84
N LYS A 3 51.86 66.21 -5.56
CA LYS A 3 51.92 65.11 -6.52
C LYS A 3 51.97 63.75 -5.82
N ARG A 4 52.63 63.55 -4.70
CA ARG A 4 52.71 62.35 -3.89
C ARG A 4 51.37 62.01 -3.23
N LEU A 5 50.62 63.06 -2.81
CA LEU A 5 49.28 62.86 -2.22
C LEU A 5 48.25 62.31 -3.26
N LYS A 6 48.30 62.83 -4.51
CA LYS A 6 47.46 62.40 -5.59
C LYS A 6 47.70 60.88 -5.96
N ILE A 7 48.99 60.49 -6.02
CA ILE A 7 49.34 59.05 -6.32
C ILE A 7 48.91 58.17 -5.20
N LYS A 8 49.03 58.56 -3.93
CA LYS A 8 48.56 57.77 -2.79
C LYS A 8 47.02 57.52 -2.80
N ASN A 9 46.29 58.58 -3.15
CA ASN A 9 44.81 58.46 -3.27
C ASN A 9 44.36 57.59 -4.46
N ILE A 10 45.08 57.61 -5.57
CA ILE A 10 44.82 56.78 -6.71
C ILE A 10 45.11 55.30 -6.37
N LEU A 11 46.22 55.04 -5.66
CA LEU A 11 46.52 53.67 -5.20
C LEU A 11 45.50 53.11 -4.20
N ILE A 12 44.99 53.95 -3.30
CA ILE A 12 43.93 53.62 -2.38
C ILE A 12 42.63 53.27 -3.14
N LEU A 13 42.27 54.08 -4.14
CA LEU A 13 41.09 53.86 -4.95
C LEU A 13 41.18 52.55 -5.75
N ILE A 14 42.35 52.24 -6.32
CA ILE A 14 42.59 50.96 -7.04
C ILE A 14 42.47 49.78 -6.09
N ASN A 15 43.01 49.86 -4.86
CA ASN A 15 42.87 48.80 -3.88
C ASN A 15 41.42 48.60 -3.43
N ILE A 16 40.63 49.67 -3.26
CA ILE A 16 39.21 49.58 -2.92
C ILE A 16 38.43 48.92 -4.07
N LEU A 17 38.70 49.30 -5.32
CA LEU A 17 38.05 48.69 -6.48
C LEU A 17 38.43 47.20 -6.65
N PHE A 18 39.69 46.82 -6.37
CA PHE A 18 40.13 45.45 -6.37
C PHE A 18 39.46 44.63 -5.29
N LEU A 19 39.36 45.16 -4.04
CA LEU A 19 38.64 44.50 -2.95
C LEU A 19 37.14 44.32 -3.24
N LEU A 20 36.50 45.36 -3.82
CA LEU A 20 35.10 45.27 -4.26
C LEU A 20 34.93 44.21 -5.36
N GLY A 21 35.83 44.12 -6.33
CA GLY A 21 35.83 43.10 -7.37
C GLY A 21 35.97 41.67 -6.78
N CYS A 22 36.88 41.50 -5.82
CA CYS A 22 37.02 40.25 -5.09
C CYS A 22 35.76 39.88 -4.30
N CYS A 23 35.17 40.83 -3.58
CA CYS A 23 33.93 40.60 -2.85
C CYS A 23 32.78 40.22 -3.76
N ILE A 24 32.62 40.85 -4.93
CA ILE A 24 31.62 40.51 -5.93
C ILE A 24 31.87 39.11 -6.49
N PHE A 25 33.14 38.81 -6.84
CA PHE A 25 33.51 37.52 -7.39
C PHE A 25 33.29 36.35 -6.40
N TYR A 26 33.77 36.50 -5.16
CA TYR A 26 33.55 35.50 -4.11
C TYR A 26 32.09 35.42 -3.68
N GLY A 27 31.40 36.54 -3.59
CA GLY A 27 29.97 36.60 -3.28
C GLY A 27 29.14 35.88 -4.37
N SER A 28 29.45 36.15 -5.66
CA SER A 28 28.76 35.46 -6.76
C SER A 28 29.03 33.93 -6.78
N ARG A 29 30.26 33.52 -6.46
CA ARG A 29 30.60 32.10 -6.31
C ARG A 29 29.88 31.46 -5.14
N MET A 30 29.85 32.10 -3.97
CA MET A 30 29.10 31.59 -2.81
C MET A 30 27.60 31.49 -3.10
N ILE A 31 27.02 32.47 -3.77
CA ILE A 31 25.60 32.42 -4.19
C ILE A 31 25.39 31.29 -5.21
N HIS A 32 26.33 31.07 -6.13
CA HIS A 32 26.27 29.99 -7.09
C HIS A 32 26.34 28.62 -6.39
N TYR A 33 27.28 28.39 -5.48
CA TYR A 33 27.38 27.19 -4.66
C TYR A 33 26.12 26.98 -3.81
N TYR A 34 25.65 28.06 -3.15
CA TYR A 34 24.43 27.98 -2.35
C TYR A 34 23.20 27.58 -3.18
N ARG A 35 23.09 28.07 -4.42
CA ARG A 35 22.01 27.69 -5.35
C ARG A 35 22.13 26.23 -5.85
N ILE A 36 23.34 25.71 -6.02
CA ILE A 36 23.56 24.30 -6.37
C ILE A 36 23.16 23.38 -5.21
N GLU A 37 23.54 23.75 -3.98
CA GLU A 37 23.22 22.99 -2.77
C GLU A 37 21.76 23.15 -2.32
N ASN A 38 21.14 24.29 -2.61
CA ASN A 38 19.75 24.61 -2.24
C ASN A 38 19.01 25.19 -3.45
N PRO A 39 18.64 24.35 -4.44
CA PRO A 39 17.88 24.83 -5.59
C PRO A 39 16.53 25.41 -5.12
N LYS A 40 16.08 26.48 -5.80
CA LYS A 40 14.72 26.98 -5.59
C LYS A 40 13.73 25.93 -6.05
N ILE A 41 12.54 25.88 -5.43
CA ILE A 41 11.46 24.98 -5.85
C ILE A 41 11.14 25.15 -7.34
N GLU A 42 11.26 26.35 -7.89
CA GLU A 42 11.08 26.66 -9.31
C GLU A 42 12.09 25.96 -10.24
N ASP A 43 13.24 25.53 -9.72
CA ASP A 43 14.29 24.84 -10.47
C ASP A 43 14.13 23.31 -10.42
N VAL A 44 13.20 22.78 -9.61
CA VAL A 44 12.94 21.34 -9.41
C VAL A 44 12.17 20.80 -10.60
N LYS A 45 12.70 19.78 -11.26
CA LYS A 45 12.11 19.17 -12.46
C LYS A 45 11.51 17.81 -12.22
N THR A 46 11.94 17.14 -11.17
CA THR A 46 11.53 15.75 -10.89
C THR A 46 11.11 15.57 -9.44
N LEU A 47 10.27 14.56 -9.20
CA LEU A 47 9.81 14.23 -7.85
C LEU A 47 10.98 13.90 -6.91
N VAL A 48 11.96 13.14 -7.38
CA VAL A 48 13.13 12.80 -6.57
C VAL A 48 13.93 14.05 -6.16
N GLU A 49 14.10 15.02 -7.08
CA GLU A 49 14.75 16.29 -6.74
C GLU A 49 13.97 17.06 -5.68
N LEU A 50 12.63 17.07 -5.75
CA LEU A 50 11.80 17.73 -4.74
C LEU A 50 11.95 17.07 -3.36
N VAL A 51 11.88 15.75 -3.30
CA VAL A 51 11.96 15.00 -2.04
C VAL A 51 13.33 15.14 -1.40
N THR A 52 14.41 15.12 -2.20
CA THR A 52 15.80 15.17 -1.72
C THR A 52 16.38 16.57 -1.59
N LEU A 53 15.56 17.63 -1.70
CA LEU A 53 16.04 19.00 -1.45
C LEU A 53 16.75 19.10 -0.10
N GLY A 54 17.89 19.80 -0.06
CA GLY A 54 18.69 19.95 1.15
C GLY A 54 17.92 20.44 2.38
N LYS A 55 16.89 21.27 2.17
CA LYS A 55 15.99 21.75 3.24
C LYS A 55 15.14 20.62 3.89
N ASN A 56 15.00 19.48 3.24
CA ASN A 56 14.24 18.34 3.74
C ASN A 56 15.11 17.36 4.55
N LEU A 57 16.44 17.57 4.52
CA LEU A 57 17.39 16.70 5.22
C LEU A 57 17.50 17.06 6.70
N THR A 58 17.76 16.07 7.51
CA THR A 58 18.05 16.19 8.94
C THR A 58 19.16 15.26 9.38
N ASP A 59 19.89 15.65 10.40
CA ASP A 59 20.91 14.83 11.06
C ASP A 59 20.40 14.27 12.39
N ASN A 60 19.23 14.74 12.85
CA ASN A 60 18.67 14.29 14.10
C ASN A 60 17.13 14.40 14.14
N GLY A 61 16.47 13.52 14.94
CA GLY A 61 15.02 13.52 15.09
C GLY A 61 14.31 12.84 13.92
N ASP A 62 13.08 13.26 13.68
CA ASP A 62 12.23 12.77 12.62
C ASP A 62 12.55 13.46 11.30
N GLY A 63 12.73 12.75 10.20
CA GLY A 63 12.97 13.36 8.90
C GLY A 63 13.66 12.45 7.87
N LEU A 64 14.18 13.10 6.82
CA LEU A 64 14.93 12.46 5.74
C LEU A 64 16.43 12.52 6.05
N TYR A 65 17.08 11.37 6.11
CA TYR A 65 18.51 11.21 6.31
C TYR A 65 19.21 10.90 4.99
N HIS A 66 20.49 11.24 4.89
CA HIS A 66 21.32 10.93 3.74
C HIS A 66 22.66 10.34 4.21
N GLU A 67 22.88 9.06 3.96
CA GLU A 67 24.09 8.34 4.31
C GLU A 67 24.47 7.36 3.20
N ASN A 68 25.76 7.28 2.86
CA ASN A 68 26.28 6.33 1.87
C ASN A 68 25.54 6.34 0.51
N ASP A 69 25.23 7.51 -0.02
CA ASP A 69 24.47 7.72 -1.26
C ASP A 69 23.03 7.19 -1.23
N ILE A 70 22.46 6.95 -0.05
CA ILE A 70 21.08 6.54 0.14
C ILE A 70 20.37 7.55 1.01
N TYR A 71 19.17 7.96 0.59
CA TYR A 71 18.24 8.72 1.42
C TYR A 71 17.25 7.75 2.06
N TYR A 72 16.92 7.95 3.34
CA TYR A 72 15.92 7.16 4.04
C TYR A 72 15.18 7.98 5.08
N TYR A 73 13.89 7.67 5.26
CA TYR A 73 13.08 8.33 6.28
C TYR A 73 13.17 7.61 7.61
N LYS A 74 13.31 8.38 8.70
CA LYS A 74 13.38 7.90 10.07
C LYS A 74 12.46 8.71 10.97
N GLY A 75 11.86 8.04 11.98
CA GLY A 75 11.03 8.67 12.99
C GLY A 75 9.53 8.56 12.69
N LYS A 76 8.72 9.14 13.55
CA LYS A 76 7.27 8.98 13.55
C LYS A 76 6.56 10.04 12.70
N ASN A 77 7.00 11.29 12.82
CA ASN A 77 6.32 12.44 12.23
C ASN A 77 7.07 12.92 10.98
N VAL A 78 6.95 12.16 9.88
CA VAL A 78 7.65 12.45 8.63
C VAL A 78 6.67 12.68 7.48
N ASN A 79 6.99 13.67 6.61
CA ASN A 79 6.22 14.01 5.42
C ASN A 79 6.75 13.23 4.23
N ASN A 80 6.37 11.96 4.12
CA ASN A 80 6.82 11.02 3.10
C ASN A 80 5.66 10.27 2.44
N TYR A 81 4.47 10.87 2.43
CA TYR A 81 3.30 10.28 1.78
C TYR A 81 3.34 10.48 0.27
N LEU A 82 3.00 9.43 -0.46
CA LEU A 82 2.92 9.42 -1.91
C LEU A 82 1.68 8.65 -2.37
N LEU A 83 0.86 9.29 -3.20
CA LEU A 83 -0.32 8.68 -3.83
C LEU A 83 0.07 8.13 -5.20
N TYR A 84 -0.09 6.83 -5.38
CA TYR A 84 0.19 6.14 -6.63
C TYR A 84 -0.82 5.01 -6.85
N SER A 85 -1.36 4.92 -8.06
CA SER A 85 -2.29 3.84 -8.44
C SER A 85 -3.46 3.67 -7.46
N GLY A 86 -4.09 4.79 -7.05
CA GLY A 86 -5.24 4.81 -6.14
C GLY A 86 -4.94 4.47 -4.67
N ARG A 87 -3.65 4.36 -4.29
CA ARG A 87 -3.23 3.97 -2.95
C ARG A 87 -2.23 4.93 -2.37
N LEU A 88 -2.34 5.12 -1.06
CA LEU A 88 -1.37 5.88 -0.29
C LEU A 88 -0.19 5.00 0.10
N PHE A 89 0.99 5.44 -0.28
CA PHE A 89 2.27 4.85 0.07
C PHE A 89 3.06 5.77 0.99
N ARG A 90 4.11 5.21 1.60
CA ARG A 90 5.16 5.94 2.33
C ARG A 90 6.48 5.71 1.60
N ILE A 91 7.22 6.77 1.36
CA ILE A 91 8.58 6.68 0.83
C ILE A 91 9.47 6.13 1.95
N VAL A 92 10.14 5.00 1.70
CA VAL A 92 11.06 4.37 2.65
C VAL A 92 12.48 4.87 2.43
N SER A 93 12.97 4.72 1.21
CA SER A 93 14.32 5.10 0.83
C SER A 93 14.40 5.52 -0.64
N ILE A 94 15.48 6.21 -0.99
CA ILE A 94 15.81 6.61 -2.36
C ILE A 94 17.28 6.30 -2.57
N ASP A 95 17.59 5.55 -3.62
CA ASP A 95 18.95 5.19 -3.95
C ASP A 95 19.66 6.28 -4.79
N LYS A 96 20.96 6.11 -5.02
CA LYS A 96 21.79 7.01 -5.85
C LYS A 96 21.33 7.17 -7.31
N SER A 97 20.52 6.24 -7.81
CA SER A 97 19.95 6.29 -9.15
C SER A 97 18.65 7.09 -9.20
N GLY A 98 18.11 7.46 -8.03
CA GLY A 98 16.84 8.15 -7.89
C GLY A 98 15.63 7.19 -7.89
N TYR A 99 15.85 5.89 -7.67
CA TYR A 99 14.79 4.93 -7.49
C TYR A 99 14.24 5.03 -6.06
N MET A 100 12.93 5.15 -5.95
CA MET A 100 12.22 5.37 -4.70
C MET A 100 11.53 4.09 -4.25
N LYS A 101 11.96 3.52 -3.11
CA LYS A 101 11.28 2.39 -2.49
C LYS A 101 10.10 2.90 -1.67
N LEU A 102 8.95 2.34 -1.93
CA LEU A 102 7.67 2.70 -1.33
C LEU A 102 7.09 1.50 -0.57
N ILE A 103 6.36 1.75 0.51
CA ILE A 103 5.54 0.76 1.21
C ILE A 103 4.11 1.26 1.31
N THR A 104 3.11 0.41 1.18
CA THR A 104 1.70 0.81 1.38
C THR A 104 1.47 1.34 2.80
N GLU A 105 0.71 2.43 2.94
CA GLU A 105 0.33 2.97 4.26
C GLU A 105 -0.55 1.98 5.01
N GLU A 106 -1.48 1.32 4.32
CA GLU A 106 -2.45 0.39 4.88
C GLU A 106 -2.07 -1.07 4.58
N LEU A 107 -2.62 -1.99 5.37
CA LEU A 107 -2.64 -3.40 5.01
C LEU A 107 -3.45 -3.61 3.73
N GLN A 108 -2.90 -4.35 2.77
CA GLN A 108 -3.61 -4.63 1.53
C GLN A 108 -4.45 -5.91 1.63
N THR A 109 -4.02 -6.85 2.42
CA THR A 109 -4.73 -8.10 2.76
C THR A 109 -4.15 -8.67 4.04
N SER A 110 -4.70 -9.80 4.52
CA SER A 110 -4.08 -10.65 5.53
C SER A 110 -4.08 -12.09 5.07
N MET A 111 -2.97 -12.78 5.26
CA MET A 111 -2.80 -14.16 4.85
C MET A 111 -1.68 -14.85 5.64
N VAL A 112 -1.64 -16.18 5.59
CA VAL A 112 -0.51 -16.93 6.15
C VAL A 112 0.73 -16.73 5.28
N TRP A 113 1.90 -16.83 5.91
CA TRP A 113 3.18 -16.76 5.19
C TRP A 113 3.33 -17.82 4.11
N GLY A 114 3.03 -19.07 4.45
CA GLY A 114 3.13 -20.22 3.59
C GLY A 114 3.89 -21.37 4.25
N TYR A 115 3.93 -22.49 3.55
CA TYR A 115 4.61 -23.69 4.06
C TYR A 115 6.15 -23.59 3.94
N ASN A 116 6.63 -22.89 2.93
CA ASN A 116 8.05 -22.65 2.75
C ASN A 116 8.46 -21.38 3.49
N GLN A 117 9.54 -21.45 4.23
CA GLN A 117 10.03 -20.39 5.09
C GLN A 117 10.79 -19.30 4.34
N GLU A 118 11.31 -19.58 3.13
CA GLU A 118 11.95 -18.60 2.28
C GLU A 118 10.92 -17.66 1.65
N PHE A 119 11.19 -16.35 1.64
CA PHE A 119 10.32 -15.36 1.02
C PHE A 119 9.99 -15.69 -0.42
N GLU A 120 11.01 -16.07 -1.22
CA GLU A 120 10.89 -16.40 -2.64
C GLU A 120 9.89 -17.52 -2.96
N ASN A 121 9.62 -18.41 -2.00
CA ASN A 121 8.72 -19.54 -2.13
C ASN A 121 7.46 -19.40 -1.26
N SER A 122 7.27 -18.25 -0.60
CA SER A 122 6.12 -18.01 0.27
C SER A 122 4.83 -17.76 -0.52
N TYR A 123 3.68 -18.03 0.10
CA TYR A 123 2.37 -17.69 -0.49
C TYR A 123 2.21 -16.17 -0.59
N VAL A 124 2.82 -15.43 0.34
CA VAL A 124 2.82 -13.96 0.32
C VAL A 124 3.51 -13.46 -0.94
N ARG A 125 4.72 -13.97 -1.26
CA ARG A 125 5.45 -13.58 -2.48
C ARG A 125 4.65 -13.91 -3.74
N ASN A 126 4.01 -15.08 -3.80
CA ASN A 126 3.19 -15.48 -4.94
C ASN A 126 1.98 -14.54 -5.10
N TRP A 127 1.28 -14.24 -4.01
CA TRP A 127 0.18 -13.27 -4.03
C TRP A 127 0.63 -11.87 -4.45
N LEU A 128 1.85 -11.45 -4.09
CA LEU A 128 2.39 -10.16 -4.49
C LEU A 128 2.61 -10.04 -5.99
N ASN A 129 3.05 -11.11 -6.68
CA ASN A 129 3.60 -11.02 -8.04
C ASN A 129 2.92 -11.88 -9.10
N ASP A 130 2.21 -12.96 -8.72
CA ASP A 130 1.75 -13.98 -9.65
C ASP A 130 0.22 -14.04 -9.73
N ASP A 131 -0.34 -13.77 -10.90
CA ASP A 131 -1.76 -14.00 -11.14
C ASP A 131 -2.06 -15.50 -11.19
N THR A 132 -3.23 -15.87 -10.65
CA THR A 132 -3.76 -17.24 -10.72
C THR A 132 -5.22 -17.21 -11.14
N ASP A 133 -5.80 -18.37 -11.41
CA ASP A 133 -7.24 -18.49 -11.66
C ASP A 133 -8.11 -18.16 -10.44
N SER A 134 -7.51 -18.11 -9.25
CA SER A 134 -8.21 -17.88 -7.97
C SER A 134 -8.20 -16.45 -7.51
N TYR A 135 -7.17 -15.70 -7.87
CA TYR A 135 -6.98 -14.30 -7.48
C TYR A 135 -6.07 -13.59 -8.47
N LYS A 136 -6.20 -12.27 -8.52
CA LYS A 136 -5.24 -11.39 -9.14
C LYS A 136 -4.18 -10.95 -8.13
N SER A 137 -2.94 -10.88 -8.57
CA SER A 137 -1.83 -10.45 -7.71
C SER A 137 -1.96 -8.99 -7.30
N PHE A 138 -1.24 -8.60 -6.24
CA PHE A 138 -1.12 -7.18 -5.92
C PHE A 138 -0.51 -6.39 -7.08
N LEU A 139 0.50 -6.95 -7.76
CA LEU A 139 1.12 -6.34 -8.94
C LEU A 139 0.09 -6.03 -10.03
N HIS A 140 -0.83 -6.94 -10.32
CA HIS A 140 -1.90 -6.75 -11.30
C HIS A 140 -2.77 -5.53 -11.00
N SER A 141 -2.96 -5.22 -9.74
CA SER A 141 -3.79 -4.10 -9.27
C SER A 141 -3.10 -2.73 -9.36
N LEU A 142 -1.83 -2.68 -9.78
CA LEU A 142 -1.08 -1.44 -9.94
C LEU A 142 -1.11 -0.97 -11.40
N ASP A 143 -1.31 0.33 -11.58
CA ASP A 143 -1.11 0.94 -12.89
C ASP A 143 0.39 1.12 -13.17
N ASN A 144 0.87 0.47 -14.22
CA ASN A 144 2.24 0.63 -14.71
C ASN A 144 2.29 1.04 -16.19
N THR A 145 1.25 1.70 -16.69
CA THR A 145 1.12 2.10 -18.09
C THR A 145 2.28 2.99 -18.56
N GLN A 146 2.95 3.70 -17.66
CA GLN A 146 4.10 4.55 -17.96
C GLN A 146 5.45 3.86 -17.66
N GLY A 147 5.46 2.59 -17.28
CA GLY A 147 6.68 1.84 -16.99
C GLY A 147 7.50 2.40 -15.83
N LEU A 148 6.83 2.92 -14.80
CA LEU A 148 7.50 3.52 -13.63
C LEU A 148 8.01 2.49 -12.63
N LEU A 149 7.37 1.32 -12.57
CA LEU A 149 7.81 0.24 -11.70
C LEU A 149 9.13 -0.33 -12.18
N VAL A 150 10.05 -0.48 -11.24
CA VAL A 150 11.31 -1.18 -11.42
C VAL A 150 11.41 -2.33 -10.43
N ASN A 151 12.26 -3.32 -10.71
CA ASN A 151 12.42 -4.42 -9.77
C ASN A 151 12.93 -3.92 -8.42
N THR A 152 12.38 -4.47 -7.36
CA THR A 152 12.71 -4.20 -5.98
C THR A 152 13.68 -5.26 -5.47
N ASN A 153 14.76 -4.83 -4.84
CA ASN A 153 15.63 -5.69 -4.05
C ASN A 153 15.04 -5.83 -2.64
N THR A 154 14.51 -7.00 -2.35
CA THR A 154 13.97 -7.35 -1.04
C THR A 154 15.04 -8.06 -0.24
N CYS A 155 15.41 -7.52 0.91
CA CYS A 155 16.36 -8.14 1.82
C CYS A 155 15.75 -9.41 2.45
N VAL A 156 16.39 -10.56 2.27
CA VAL A 156 15.88 -11.88 2.69
C VAL A 156 16.87 -12.62 3.60
N ASP A 157 17.80 -11.91 4.21
CA ASP A 157 18.75 -12.49 5.15
C ASP A 157 18.08 -13.11 6.37
N GLU A 158 18.74 -14.11 6.92
CA GLU A 158 18.46 -14.54 8.28
C GLU A 158 18.80 -13.43 9.27
N THR A 159 17.94 -13.20 10.24
CA THR A 159 18.14 -12.15 11.24
C THR A 159 17.74 -12.61 12.63
N ASP A 160 18.37 -12.03 13.64
CA ASP A 160 18.00 -12.13 15.05
C ASP A 160 16.96 -11.08 15.48
N GLY A 161 16.40 -10.34 14.52
CA GLY A 161 15.47 -9.24 14.75
C GLY A 161 16.13 -7.90 15.09
N LYS A 162 17.45 -7.84 15.22
CA LYS A 162 18.22 -6.64 15.59
C LYS A 162 19.27 -6.26 14.56
N THR A 163 19.68 -7.19 13.72
CA THR A 163 20.71 -6.98 12.70
C THR A 163 20.33 -5.85 11.77
N ILE A 164 21.32 -5.02 11.42
CA ILE A 164 21.18 -3.83 10.57
C ILE A 164 21.93 -3.99 9.23
N THR A 165 22.26 -5.20 8.82
CA THR A 165 22.93 -5.52 7.54
C THR A 165 22.03 -6.35 6.66
N CYS A 166 22.22 -6.22 5.35
CA CYS A 166 21.52 -7.00 4.34
C CYS A 166 22.51 -7.44 3.27
N ASP A 167 22.88 -8.72 3.29
CA ASP A 167 23.85 -9.31 2.36
C ASP A 167 23.14 -10.15 1.28
N LYS A 168 21.94 -10.69 1.57
CA LYS A 168 21.15 -11.50 0.65
C LYS A 168 19.88 -10.78 0.22
N ASN A 169 19.74 -10.56 -1.08
CA ASN A 169 18.58 -9.93 -1.68
C ASN A 169 17.86 -10.89 -2.62
N TYR A 170 16.53 -10.74 -2.68
CA TYR A 170 15.67 -11.34 -3.68
C TYR A 170 15.06 -10.24 -4.55
N GLU A 171 15.20 -10.40 -5.87
CA GLU A 171 14.68 -9.42 -6.84
C GLU A 171 13.29 -9.82 -7.31
N SER A 172 12.33 -8.91 -7.20
CA SER A 172 10.97 -9.04 -7.71
C SER A 172 10.37 -7.67 -7.97
N THR A 173 9.27 -7.57 -8.71
CA THR A 173 8.60 -6.28 -8.93
C THR A 173 7.95 -5.76 -7.66
N VAL A 174 7.36 -6.66 -6.86
CA VAL A 174 6.76 -6.32 -5.56
C VAL A 174 7.43 -7.16 -4.47
N GLY A 175 7.84 -6.52 -3.40
CA GLY A 175 8.48 -7.13 -2.24
C GLY A 175 7.76 -6.85 -0.93
N LEU A 176 8.47 -7.12 0.16
CA LEU A 176 8.13 -6.71 1.51
C LEU A 176 9.24 -5.88 2.12
N LEU A 177 8.91 -5.13 3.16
CA LEU A 177 9.91 -4.46 3.97
C LEU A 177 10.67 -5.49 4.82
N SER A 178 11.99 -5.30 4.94
CA SER A 178 12.82 -6.12 5.82
C SER A 178 12.81 -5.62 7.26
N VAL A 179 13.18 -6.51 8.20
CA VAL A 179 13.43 -6.15 9.61
C VAL A 179 14.53 -5.08 9.71
N TYR A 180 15.54 -5.17 8.85
CA TYR A 180 16.60 -4.17 8.76
C TYR A 180 16.04 -2.77 8.47
N GLU A 181 15.27 -2.62 7.40
CA GLU A 181 14.69 -1.33 7.00
C GLU A 181 13.71 -0.80 8.06
N TYR A 182 12.95 -1.70 8.70
CA TYR A 182 12.05 -1.34 9.79
C TYR A 182 12.82 -0.75 10.99
N ASN A 183 13.93 -1.40 11.39
CA ASN A 183 14.80 -0.93 12.47
C ASN A 183 15.51 0.37 12.12
N LEU A 184 15.98 0.51 10.88
CA LEU A 184 16.62 1.73 10.38
C LEU A 184 15.66 2.93 10.44
N ALA A 185 14.38 2.72 10.14
CA ALA A 185 13.35 3.76 10.21
C ALA A 185 13.00 4.18 11.65
N GLY A 186 13.44 3.44 12.68
CA GLY A 186 13.18 3.72 14.11
C GLY A 186 12.25 2.72 14.78
N ALA A 187 11.97 1.58 14.15
CA ALA A 187 11.15 0.48 14.68
C ALA A 187 9.78 0.95 15.23
N SER A 188 9.51 0.69 16.51
CA SER A 188 8.24 1.08 17.17
C SER A 188 7.96 2.59 17.16
N ASP A 189 9.02 3.40 17.11
CA ASP A 189 8.92 4.86 17.10
C ASP A 189 9.01 5.45 15.68
N SER A 190 8.64 4.66 14.66
CA SER A 190 8.65 5.09 13.27
C SER A 190 7.24 5.18 12.68
N TYR A 191 7.15 5.89 11.55
CA TYR A 191 5.95 5.96 10.70
C TYR A 191 5.51 4.59 10.18
N LEU A 192 6.38 3.59 10.23
CA LEU A 192 6.09 2.23 9.78
C LEU A 192 5.25 1.44 10.80
N ASN A 193 5.21 1.86 12.06
CA ASN A 193 4.36 1.26 13.08
C ASN A 193 2.91 1.76 12.94
N ILE A 194 2.09 0.99 12.25
CA ILE A 194 0.67 1.30 12.01
C ILE A 194 -0.29 0.69 13.03
N GLY A 195 0.22 0.13 14.12
CA GLY A 195 -0.60 -0.48 15.16
C GLY A 195 -1.23 -1.83 14.80
N SER A 196 -0.76 -2.49 13.74
CA SER A 196 -1.28 -3.76 13.24
C SER A 196 -0.17 -4.79 13.10
N TYR A 197 -0.56 -6.07 12.95
CA TYR A 197 0.36 -7.16 12.67
C TYR A 197 0.61 -7.25 11.17
N TRP A 198 1.87 -7.34 10.73
CA TRP A 198 2.19 -7.50 9.31
C TRP A 198 3.55 -8.19 9.09
N TRP A 199 3.64 -8.94 7.99
CA TRP A 199 4.82 -9.71 7.62
C TRP A 199 5.98 -8.83 7.15
N THR A 200 7.20 -9.20 7.54
CA THR A 200 8.45 -8.71 6.92
C THR A 200 9.02 -9.78 5.99
N SER A 201 10.09 -9.46 5.26
CA SER A 201 10.69 -10.38 4.27
C SER A 201 11.67 -11.39 4.87
N ASN A 202 12.04 -11.25 6.13
CA ASN A 202 13.12 -12.04 6.75
C ASN A 202 12.60 -13.27 7.48
N LYS A 203 13.53 -14.19 7.74
CA LYS A 203 13.36 -15.34 8.63
C LYS A 203 14.44 -15.35 9.72
N ASP A 204 14.25 -16.13 10.77
CA ASP A 204 15.29 -16.47 11.74
C ASP A 204 16.11 -17.70 11.28
N SER A 205 17.10 -18.12 12.10
CA SER A 205 17.95 -19.29 11.83
C SER A 205 17.19 -20.61 11.82
N ASP A 206 16.02 -20.66 12.46
CA ASP A 206 15.14 -21.84 12.49
C ASP A 206 14.13 -21.82 11.30
N GLY A 207 14.19 -20.77 10.50
CA GLY A 207 13.35 -20.57 9.33
C GLY A 207 11.98 -19.96 9.62
N ASN A 208 11.73 -19.42 10.81
CA ASN A 208 10.46 -18.78 11.13
C ASN A 208 10.41 -17.36 10.54
N ALA A 209 9.31 -17.01 9.89
CA ALA A 209 9.13 -15.70 9.30
C ALA A 209 8.97 -14.61 10.38
N TRP A 210 9.59 -13.46 10.18
CA TRP A 210 9.45 -12.30 11.04
C TRP A 210 8.22 -11.47 10.68
N TYR A 211 7.62 -10.87 11.69
CA TYR A 211 6.51 -9.94 11.54
C TYR A 211 6.61 -8.77 12.53
N VAL A 212 6.02 -7.66 12.20
CA VAL A 212 5.84 -6.54 13.13
C VAL A 212 4.59 -6.78 13.97
N TYR A 213 4.76 -6.73 15.28
CA TYR A 213 3.68 -6.82 16.25
C TYR A 213 2.93 -5.48 16.35
N LYS A 214 1.65 -5.49 16.73
CA LYS A 214 0.82 -4.27 16.82
C LYS A 214 1.37 -3.16 17.73
N LYS A 215 2.27 -3.49 18.66
CA LYS A 215 2.98 -2.49 19.48
C LYS A 215 4.29 -2.00 18.86
N GLY A 216 4.61 -2.46 17.64
CA GLY A 216 5.79 -2.04 16.91
C GLY A 216 7.06 -2.84 17.20
N THR A 217 7.03 -3.88 18.03
CA THR A 217 8.16 -4.81 18.17
C THR A 217 8.15 -5.81 17.03
N VAL A 218 9.34 -6.24 16.59
CA VAL A 218 9.46 -7.37 15.67
C VAL A 218 9.47 -8.67 16.46
N ASN A 219 8.76 -9.67 15.96
CA ASN A 219 8.71 -11.01 16.51
C ASN A 219 8.77 -12.02 15.37
N ASN A 220 9.27 -13.21 15.65
CA ASN A 220 9.21 -14.34 14.73
C ASN A 220 8.00 -15.23 15.06
N ASP A 221 7.47 -15.89 14.05
CA ASP A 221 6.43 -16.90 14.23
C ASP A 221 7.11 -18.27 14.41
N SER A 222 7.35 -18.66 15.66
CA SER A 222 8.02 -19.92 16.05
C SER A 222 7.17 -21.17 15.80
N SER A 223 5.96 -21.03 15.30
CA SER A 223 5.09 -22.17 14.97
C SER A 223 5.51 -22.86 13.66
N SER A 224 6.76 -22.68 13.24
CA SER A 224 7.49 -23.43 12.21
C SER A 224 6.65 -23.86 11.01
N GLY A 225 6.39 -22.95 10.09
CA GLY A 225 5.75 -23.23 8.81
C GLY A 225 4.24 -23.49 8.88
N TYR A 226 3.67 -23.52 10.07
CA TYR A 226 2.23 -23.61 10.31
C TYR A 226 1.77 -22.33 11.01
N THR A 227 1.83 -21.23 10.32
CA THR A 227 1.36 -19.97 10.90
C THR A 227 -0.15 -20.08 11.12
N TYR A 228 -0.53 -20.33 12.35
CA TYR A 228 -1.95 -20.30 12.76
C TYR A 228 -2.58 -18.92 12.53
N TYR A 229 -1.75 -17.92 12.23
CA TYR A 229 -2.16 -16.53 12.11
C TYR A 229 -1.95 -16.03 10.69
N SER A 230 -2.97 -15.36 10.18
CA SER A 230 -2.88 -14.60 8.94
C SER A 230 -2.57 -13.17 9.30
N TYR A 231 -1.31 -12.75 9.19
CA TYR A 231 -0.92 -11.37 9.44
C TYR A 231 -1.09 -10.54 8.17
N GLY A 232 -1.16 -9.22 8.36
CA GLY A 232 -1.30 -8.27 7.29
C GLY A 232 -0.13 -8.30 6.32
N VAL A 233 -0.41 -7.92 5.08
CA VAL A 233 0.59 -7.75 4.04
C VAL A 233 0.65 -6.28 3.65
N ARG A 234 1.83 -5.68 3.77
CA ARG A 234 2.16 -4.32 3.32
C ARG A 234 3.19 -4.40 2.20
N PRO A 235 2.74 -4.44 0.95
CA PRO A 235 3.64 -4.53 -0.20
C PRO A 235 4.62 -3.37 -0.28
N THR A 236 5.84 -3.65 -0.73
CA THR A 236 6.79 -2.64 -1.17
C THR A 236 6.97 -2.71 -2.67
N ILE A 237 7.09 -1.55 -3.30
CA ILE A 237 7.43 -1.37 -4.71
C ILE A 237 8.58 -0.39 -4.83
N THR A 238 9.26 -0.42 -5.97
CA THR A 238 10.25 0.60 -6.32
C THR A 238 9.81 1.29 -7.60
N ILE A 239 9.83 2.61 -7.59
CA ILE A 239 9.50 3.43 -8.75
C ILE A 239 10.69 4.28 -9.19
N ASN A 240 10.74 4.61 -10.46
CA ASN A 240 11.66 5.62 -10.96
C ASN A 240 11.18 7.01 -10.51
N GLY A 241 11.92 7.64 -9.59
CA GLY A 241 11.57 8.97 -9.05
C GLY A 241 11.84 10.16 -9.99
N LYS A 242 12.41 9.92 -11.18
CA LYS A 242 12.68 10.96 -12.19
C LYS A 242 11.42 11.34 -12.99
N ILE A 243 10.32 11.53 -12.28
CA ILE A 243 9.00 11.87 -12.82
C ILE A 243 8.83 13.37 -12.75
N SER A 244 8.36 13.99 -13.85
CA SER A 244 8.13 15.44 -13.95
C SER A 244 6.67 15.86 -13.76
N ASN A 245 5.72 14.92 -13.93
CA ASN A 245 4.29 15.20 -13.77
C ASN A 245 3.80 14.76 -12.39
N PHE A 246 3.98 15.60 -11.40
CA PHE A 246 3.64 15.37 -10.01
C PHE A 246 3.14 16.63 -9.32
N LYS A 247 2.50 16.49 -8.17
CA LYS A 247 2.08 17.59 -7.26
C LYS A 247 2.20 17.14 -5.80
N GLY A 248 1.83 18.04 -4.87
CA GLY A 248 1.78 17.76 -3.45
C GLY A 248 3.06 18.08 -2.68
N THR A 249 2.98 17.98 -1.36
CA THR A 249 4.03 18.34 -0.41
C THR A 249 4.53 17.18 0.44
N GLY A 250 3.97 15.99 0.27
CA GLY A 250 4.33 14.77 1.00
C GLY A 250 3.71 14.65 2.39
N THR A 251 2.81 15.58 2.78
CA THR A 251 2.00 15.42 3.99
C THR A 251 0.86 14.43 3.75
N LYS A 252 0.19 14.00 4.81
CA LYS A 252 -0.95 13.08 4.67
C LYS A 252 -2.13 13.74 3.95
N GLU A 253 -2.34 15.03 4.22
CA GLU A 253 -3.40 15.86 3.65
C GLU A 253 -3.11 16.29 2.21
N ASP A 254 -1.83 16.37 1.83
CA ASP A 254 -1.34 16.75 0.51
C ASP A 254 -0.16 15.85 0.12
N PRO A 255 -0.38 14.54 -0.13
CA PRO A 255 0.67 13.61 -0.50
C PRO A 255 1.33 14.00 -1.82
N TYR A 256 2.57 13.61 -2.03
CA TYR A 256 3.10 13.60 -3.39
C TYR A 256 2.18 12.73 -4.26
N GLU A 257 1.76 13.24 -5.39
CA GLU A 257 0.89 12.52 -6.31
C GLU A 257 1.48 12.52 -7.71
N ILE A 258 1.62 11.33 -8.29
CA ILE A 258 2.01 11.16 -9.68
C ILE A 258 0.75 11.32 -10.52
N ILE A 259 0.76 12.28 -11.44
CA ILE A 259 -0.42 12.64 -12.24
C ILE A 259 -0.41 11.82 -13.53
N PHE A 260 -1.48 11.05 -13.73
CA PHE A 260 -1.77 10.32 -14.96
C PHE A 260 -3.09 10.81 -15.56
N ASP A 261 -3.16 10.79 -16.87
CA ASP A 261 -4.44 10.99 -17.57
C ASP A 261 -5.26 9.70 -17.50
N LYS A 262 -6.37 9.74 -16.80
CA LYS A 262 -7.33 8.64 -16.72
C LYS A 262 -8.53 8.88 -17.62
N GLY A 263 -9.08 7.85 -18.22
CA GLY A 263 -10.39 7.89 -18.88
C GLY A 263 -11.52 8.14 -17.87
N LYS A 264 -12.74 8.22 -18.39
CA LYS A 264 -13.93 8.50 -17.58
C LYS A 264 -14.81 7.28 -17.33
N ASN A 265 -14.42 6.11 -17.80
CA ASN A 265 -15.13 4.89 -17.46
C ASN A 265 -14.70 4.40 -16.07
N LEU A 266 -15.53 3.59 -15.46
CA LEU A 266 -15.22 3.04 -14.15
C LEU A 266 -13.99 2.13 -14.18
N ASN A 267 -13.81 1.36 -15.25
CA ASN A 267 -12.60 0.50 -15.41
C ASN A 267 -11.33 1.28 -15.79
N ASP A 268 -11.42 2.58 -16.09
CA ASP A 268 -10.26 3.45 -16.24
C ASP A 268 -9.75 3.96 -14.87
N GLN A 269 -10.46 3.67 -13.77
CA GLN A 269 -10.11 4.13 -12.43
C GLN A 269 -9.20 3.13 -11.73
N TYR A 270 -8.52 3.59 -10.67
CA TYR A 270 -7.56 2.74 -9.96
C TYR A 270 -8.24 1.82 -8.95
N VAL A 271 -7.71 0.63 -8.83
CA VAL A 271 -8.00 -0.27 -7.70
C VAL A 271 -7.60 0.43 -6.39
N GLY A 272 -8.53 0.46 -5.43
CA GLY A 272 -8.35 1.17 -4.16
C GLY A 272 -9.11 2.49 -4.06
N GLU A 273 -9.52 3.10 -5.18
CA GLU A 273 -10.38 4.27 -5.20
C GLU A 273 -11.83 3.92 -4.85
N TYR A 274 -12.63 4.94 -4.55
CA TYR A 274 -13.99 4.78 -4.04
C TYR A 274 -15.03 5.33 -4.99
N ILE A 275 -16.18 4.66 -5.04
CA ILE A 275 -17.36 5.09 -5.79
C ILE A 275 -18.58 5.14 -4.90
N LEU A 276 -19.51 6.05 -5.21
CA LEU A 276 -20.86 6.07 -4.66
C LEU A 276 -21.80 5.36 -5.63
N PHE A 277 -22.29 4.18 -5.26
CA PHE A 277 -23.21 3.39 -6.06
C PHE A 277 -24.35 2.86 -5.21
N ASN A 278 -25.60 3.12 -5.63
CA ASN A 278 -26.81 2.79 -4.86
C ASN A 278 -26.82 3.38 -3.42
N ASP A 279 -26.37 4.62 -3.25
CA ASP A 279 -26.23 5.34 -1.97
C ASP A 279 -25.24 4.68 -0.97
N ILE A 280 -24.45 3.74 -1.43
CA ILE A 280 -23.40 3.07 -0.64
C ILE A 280 -22.03 3.43 -1.23
N VAL A 281 -21.08 3.69 -0.35
CA VAL A 281 -19.67 3.89 -0.75
C VAL A 281 -19.01 2.53 -0.90
N TRP A 282 -18.46 2.29 -2.09
CA TRP A 282 -17.74 1.06 -2.43
C TRP A 282 -16.28 1.35 -2.71
N ARG A 283 -15.41 0.41 -2.43
CA ARG A 283 -14.00 0.45 -2.82
C ARG A 283 -13.78 -0.46 -4.01
N ILE A 284 -13.08 0.03 -5.02
CA ILE A 284 -12.71 -0.73 -6.22
C ILE A 284 -11.69 -1.80 -5.81
N GLN A 285 -12.03 -3.06 -6.06
CA GLN A 285 -11.21 -4.24 -5.75
C GLN A 285 -10.39 -4.71 -6.94
N GLU A 286 -11.00 -4.62 -8.13
CA GLU A 286 -10.45 -5.13 -9.38
C GLU A 286 -11.08 -4.39 -10.55
N THR A 287 -10.30 -4.07 -11.57
CA THR A 287 -10.77 -3.43 -12.81
C THR A 287 -10.38 -4.31 -13.99
N GLU A 288 -11.40 -4.83 -14.69
CA GLU A 288 -11.24 -5.72 -15.82
C GLU A 288 -11.99 -5.17 -17.05
N GLU A 289 -11.67 -5.67 -18.22
CA GLU A 289 -12.40 -5.29 -19.45
C GLU A 289 -13.89 -5.60 -19.39
N LYS A 290 -14.28 -6.66 -18.65
CA LYS A 290 -15.65 -7.17 -18.60
C LYS A 290 -16.43 -6.75 -17.38
N TYR A 291 -15.76 -6.35 -16.30
CA TYR A 291 -16.38 -5.95 -15.04
C TYR A 291 -15.44 -5.11 -14.17
N VAL A 292 -16.03 -4.42 -13.21
CA VAL A 292 -15.32 -3.86 -12.07
C VAL A 292 -15.86 -4.54 -10.80
N LYS A 293 -14.97 -5.13 -10.00
CA LYS A 293 -15.31 -5.74 -8.71
C LYS A 293 -15.26 -4.68 -7.63
N LEU A 294 -16.33 -4.60 -6.85
CA LEU A 294 -16.50 -3.64 -5.77
C LEU A 294 -16.69 -4.37 -4.43
N ALA A 295 -16.13 -3.83 -3.35
CA ALA A 295 -16.51 -4.22 -2.00
C ALA A 295 -17.02 -3.00 -1.25
N SER A 296 -18.05 -3.18 -0.41
CA SER A 296 -18.52 -2.06 0.41
C SER A 296 -17.40 -1.55 1.32
N SER A 297 -17.29 -0.22 1.44
CA SER A 297 -16.25 0.42 2.24
C SER A 297 -16.48 0.28 3.74
N ASP A 298 -17.65 -0.21 4.15
CA ASP A 298 -18.06 -0.52 5.53
C ASP A 298 -19.06 -1.67 5.51
N GLY A 299 -19.44 -2.17 6.69
CA GLY A 299 -20.60 -3.04 6.83
C GLY A 299 -21.88 -2.34 6.39
N ILE A 300 -22.82 -3.07 5.75
CA ILE A 300 -24.10 -2.47 5.36
C ILE A 300 -24.93 -2.05 6.58
N LYS A 301 -25.66 -0.95 6.42
CA LYS A 301 -26.44 -0.30 7.48
C LYS A 301 -27.88 -0.01 6.98
N ASP A 302 -28.82 -0.06 7.92
CA ASP A 302 -30.10 0.69 7.82
C ASP A 302 -30.00 1.89 8.77
N LYS A 303 -30.43 1.80 10.00
CA LYS A 303 -30.09 2.81 11.05
C LYS A 303 -28.78 2.44 11.74
N ASP A 304 -28.61 1.15 12.05
CA ASP A 304 -27.43 0.54 12.64
C ASP A 304 -26.84 -0.50 11.67
N TYR A 305 -25.67 -1.06 12.01
CA TYR A 305 -25.12 -2.19 11.25
C TYR A 305 -26.10 -3.35 11.22
N ILE A 306 -26.32 -3.87 10.00
CA ILE A 306 -27.05 -5.11 9.81
C ILE A 306 -26.09 -6.25 10.18
N LEU A 307 -26.44 -6.98 11.23
CA LEU A 307 -25.70 -8.14 11.68
C LEU A 307 -26.41 -9.42 11.22
N ALA A 308 -25.64 -10.41 10.82
CA ALA A 308 -26.17 -11.69 10.42
C ALA A 308 -25.27 -12.85 10.85
N LYS A 309 -25.91 -14.02 11.05
CA LYS A 309 -25.21 -15.30 11.12
C LYS A 309 -24.86 -15.75 9.69
N TYR A 310 -23.74 -16.45 9.52
CA TYR A 310 -23.32 -16.89 8.20
C TYR A 310 -24.37 -17.79 7.53
N GLY A 311 -24.86 -18.79 8.25
CA GLY A 311 -25.87 -19.71 7.75
C GLY A 311 -25.73 -21.13 8.34
N PRO A 312 -26.49 -22.11 7.78
CA PRO A 312 -26.49 -23.47 8.29
C PRO A 312 -25.25 -24.30 7.91
N LYS A 313 -24.47 -23.82 6.92
CA LYS A 313 -23.27 -24.48 6.38
C LYS A 313 -22.16 -23.45 6.16
N ASN A 314 -20.92 -23.91 6.16
CA ASN A 314 -19.74 -23.07 5.88
C ASN A 314 -19.50 -22.79 4.39
N MET A 315 -20.49 -22.93 3.56
CA MET A 315 -20.43 -22.66 2.12
C MET A 315 -21.36 -21.50 1.78
N TYR A 316 -20.84 -20.46 1.17
CA TYR A 316 -21.65 -19.35 0.68
C TYR A 316 -22.57 -19.81 -0.44
N SER A 317 -23.84 -19.46 -0.36
CA SER A 317 -24.86 -19.77 -1.38
C SER A 317 -25.91 -18.67 -1.40
N ALA A 318 -26.42 -18.33 -2.59
CA ALA A 318 -27.54 -17.42 -2.73
C ALA A 318 -28.86 -17.95 -2.13
N ASP A 319 -28.95 -19.25 -1.85
CA ASP A 319 -30.20 -19.90 -1.45
C ASP A 319 -30.46 -19.88 0.07
N TYR A 320 -29.43 -19.65 0.90
CA TYR A 320 -29.58 -19.67 2.36
C TYR A 320 -28.62 -18.71 3.08
N GLY A 321 -28.90 -18.47 4.37
CA GLY A 321 -28.05 -17.69 5.26
C GLY A 321 -27.81 -16.25 4.77
N ILE A 322 -26.61 -15.78 5.01
CA ILE A 322 -26.18 -14.43 4.60
C ILE A 322 -26.28 -14.22 3.08
N GLY A 323 -26.03 -15.27 2.30
CA GLY A 323 -26.10 -15.19 0.85
C GLY A 323 -27.52 -15.02 0.32
N ASN A 324 -28.52 -15.67 0.92
CA ASN A 324 -29.92 -15.43 0.57
C ASN A 324 -30.35 -14.01 0.94
N TYR A 325 -29.99 -13.53 2.12
CA TYR A 325 -30.23 -12.14 2.50
C TYR A 325 -29.65 -11.17 1.45
N LEU A 326 -28.40 -11.36 1.05
CA LEU A 326 -27.71 -10.50 0.09
C LEU A 326 -28.33 -10.54 -1.31
N ASN A 327 -28.69 -11.73 -1.81
CA ASN A 327 -29.17 -11.88 -3.18
C ASN A 327 -30.69 -11.73 -3.34
N VAL A 328 -31.47 -11.74 -2.25
CA VAL A 328 -32.90 -11.51 -2.26
C VAL A 328 -33.24 -10.16 -1.62
N THR A 329 -33.00 -10.00 -0.34
CA THR A 329 -33.43 -8.79 0.40
C THR A 329 -32.63 -7.56 0.00
N PHE A 330 -31.31 -7.65 0.16
CA PHE A 330 -30.41 -6.52 -0.13
C PHE A 330 -30.38 -6.17 -1.62
N TYR A 331 -30.24 -7.15 -2.51
CA TYR A 331 -30.24 -6.93 -3.96
C TYR A 331 -31.53 -6.23 -4.42
N ASN A 332 -32.71 -6.62 -3.89
CA ASN A 332 -33.97 -6.00 -4.26
C ASN A 332 -34.15 -4.59 -3.70
N SER A 333 -33.41 -4.20 -2.68
CA SER A 333 -33.40 -2.83 -2.14
C SER A 333 -32.54 -1.85 -2.96
N LEU A 334 -31.67 -2.36 -3.83
CA LEU A 334 -30.83 -1.53 -4.68
C LEU A 334 -31.63 -0.86 -5.80
N LYS A 335 -31.32 0.41 -6.08
CA LYS A 335 -32.02 1.22 -7.08
C LYS A 335 -31.61 0.89 -8.51
N ASP A 336 -30.30 0.87 -8.76
CA ASP A 336 -29.71 0.52 -10.04
C ASP A 336 -29.18 -0.93 -10.00
N LYS A 337 -30.04 -1.86 -10.42
CA LYS A 337 -29.72 -3.28 -10.56
C LYS A 337 -29.22 -3.64 -11.94
N ASP A 338 -29.55 -2.83 -12.93
CA ASP A 338 -29.19 -3.08 -14.34
C ASP A 338 -27.69 -2.93 -14.59
N SER A 339 -27.03 -2.15 -13.75
CA SER A 339 -25.56 -1.99 -13.75
C SER A 339 -24.82 -3.12 -13.04
N ILE A 340 -25.51 -3.97 -12.28
CA ILE A 340 -24.93 -5.13 -11.58
C ILE A 340 -24.86 -6.32 -12.51
N LEU A 341 -23.68 -6.94 -12.58
CA LEU A 341 -23.47 -8.15 -13.38
C LEU A 341 -23.59 -9.40 -12.51
N LEU A 342 -24.05 -10.47 -13.12
CA LEU A 342 -23.98 -11.79 -12.51
C LEU A 342 -22.50 -12.21 -12.41
N GLY A 343 -21.99 -12.28 -11.20
CA GLY A 343 -20.58 -12.53 -10.93
C GLY A 343 -20.32 -13.99 -10.53
N VAL A 344 -19.10 -14.46 -10.77
CA VAL A 344 -18.59 -15.73 -10.25
C VAL A 344 -17.72 -15.41 -9.04
N PHE A 345 -18.07 -15.93 -7.87
CA PHE A 345 -17.34 -15.71 -6.62
C PHE A 345 -16.75 -17.03 -6.13
N ASN A 346 -15.49 -16.99 -5.73
CA ASN A 346 -14.82 -18.15 -5.18
C ASN A 346 -15.35 -18.47 -3.78
N ASN A 347 -15.53 -19.74 -3.52
CA ASN A 347 -16.10 -20.31 -2.30
C ASN A 347 -15.30 -21.54 -1.87
N GLY A 348 -14.01 -21.56 -2.19
CA GLY A 348 -13.11 -22.68 -1.93
C GLY A 348 -12.68 -22.77 -0.49
N LYS A 349 -11.94 -23.83 -0.19
CA LYS A 349 -11.39 -24.11 1.13
C LYS A 349 -9.97 -23.58 1.23
N TYR A 350 -9.62 -23.10 2.40
CA TYR A 350 -8.27 -22.71 2.76
C TYR A 350 -7.85 -23.46 4.03
N ASP A 351 -6.72 -24.17 3.95
CA ASP A 351 -6.15 -24.88 5.09
C ASP A 351 -4.82 -24.27 5.49
N ARG A 352 -4.79 -23.69 6.66
CA ARG A 352 -3.58 -23.13 7.26
C ARG A 352 -2.56 -24.17 7.73
N THR A 353 -2.95 -25.46 7.80
CA THR A 353 -2.12 -26.52 8.36
C THR A 353 -1.39 -27.37 7.33
N ASN A 354 -1.78 -27.32 6.05
CA ASN A 354 -1.28 -28.20 5.02
C ASN A 354 -1.08 -27.53 3.68
N LYS A 355 0.14 -27.09 3.35
CA LYS A 355 0.60 -26.85 1.96
C LYS A 355 -0.42 -26.15 1.04
N TYR A 356 -1.37 -25.43 1.62
CA TYR A 356 -2.50 -24.90 0.92
C TYR A 356 -2.15 -23.52 0.38
N ASP A 357 -1.91 -23.45 -0.89
CA ASP A 357 -1.77 -22.18 -1.54
C ASP A 357 -3.13 -21.59 -1.94
N LEU A 358 -3.20 -20.28 -2.10
CA LEU A 358 -4.40 -19.58 -2.51
C LEU A 358 -4.89 -20.00 -3.90
N SER A 359 -4.05 -20.64 -4.71
CA SER A 359 -4.39 -21.08 -6.06
C SER A 359 -5.54 -22.10 -6.12
N LYS A 360 -5.87 -22.72 -4.99
CA LYS A 360 -6.95 -23.72 -4.90
C LYS A 360 -8.27 -23.19 -4.34
N ILE A 361 -8.35 -21.91 -4.03
CA ILE A 361 -9.60 -21.30 -3.52
C ILE A 361 -10.72 -21.35 -4.57
N ASN A 362 -10.41 -21.43 -5.85
CA ASN A 362 -11.36 -21.52 -6.95
C ASN A 362 -11.98 -22.90 -7.18
N GLU A 363 -11.57 -23.95 -6.45
CA GLU A 363 -12.15 -25.30 -6.61
C GLU A 363 -13.69 -25.31 -6.44
N TYR A 364 -14.23 -24.31 -5.75
CA TYR A 364 -15.66 -24.12 -5.57
C TYR A 364 -16.02 -22.67 -5.85
N THR A 365 -16.97 -22.47 -6.72
CA THR A 365 -17.50 -21.16 -7.07
C THR A 365 -19.01 -21.10 -6.87
N VAL A 366 -19.53 -19.89 -6.72
CA VAL A 366 -20.95 -19.59 -6.75
C VAL A 366 -21.20 -18.46 -7.74
N THR A 367 -22.21 -18.63 -8.59
CA THR A 367 -22.65 -17.59 -9.53
C THR A 367 -23.86 -16.88 -8.94
N CYS A 368 -23.74 -15.59 -8.64
CA CYS A 368 -24.79 -14.78 -8.04
C CYS A 368 -24.56 -13.30 -8.29
N ASN A 369 -25.52 -12.45 -7.90
CA ASN A 369 -25.40 -10.98 -8.06
C ASN A 369 -24.48 -10.38 -7.00
N ILE A 370 -24.49 -10.89 -5.78
CA ILE A 370 -23.76 -10.35 -4.65
C ILE A 370 -23.06 -11.49 -3.91
N GLY A 371 -21.75 -11.34 -3.71
CA GLY A 371 -20.89 -12.28 -3.01
C GLY A 371 -20.32 -11.71 -1.71
N LEU A 372 -19.35 -12.42 -1.16
CA LEU A 372 -18.50 -11.99 -0.06
C LEU A 372 -17.03 -12.00 -0.51
N LEU A 373 -16.21 -11.20 0.16
CA LEU A 373 -14.76 -11.23 -0.02
C LEU A 373 -14.19 -12.59 0.42
N GLN A 374 -13.07 -12.95 -0.17
CA GLN A 374 -12.29 -14.14 0.15
C GLN A 374 -10.90 -13.76 0.71
N ILE A 375 -10.20 -14.75 1.28
CA ILE A 375 -8.76 -14.59 1.58
C ILE A 375 -8.03 -14.35 0.24
N GLY A 376 -7.15 -13.35 0.22
CA GLY A 376 -6.43 -12.92 -0.98
C GLY A 376 -7.07 -11.74 -1.71
N ASP A 377 -8.34 -11.40 -1.44
CA ASP A 377 -8.90 -10.14 -1.91
C ASP A 377 -8.19 -8.95 -1.26
N LEU A 378 -8.12 -7.83 -1.98
CA LEU A 378 -7.55 -6.58 -1.49
C LEU A 378 -8.45 -5.93 -0.44
N PHE A 379 -7.84 -5.13 0.43
CA PHE A 379 -8.54 -4.29 1.40
C PHE A 379 -9.50 -5.01 2.34
N ILE A 380 -9.28 -6.31 2.58
CA ILE A 380 -10.11 -7.08 3.53
C ILE A 380 -10.04 -6.52 4.95
N ASN A 381 -8.99 -5.77 5.28
CA ASN A 381 -8.75 -5.16 6.58
C ASN A 381 -9.47 -3.81 6.81
N ASP A 382 -10.15 -3.27 5.81
CA ASP A 382 -10.86 -1.97 5.93
C ASP A 382 -12.03 -2.01 6.90
N VAL A 383 -12.60 -3.19 7.10
CA VAL A 383 -13.74 -3.44 7.99
C VAL A 383 -13.38 -4.57 8.93
N GLU A 384 -13.88 -4.49 10.14
CA GLU A 384 -13.67 -5.48 11.17
C GLU A 384 -14.96 -6.22 11.50
N LYS A 385 -14.84 -7.43 12.04
CA LYS A 385 -15.95 -8.28 12.48
C LYS A 385 -16.96 -8.60 11.38
N TYR A 386 -16.47 -9.24 10.32
CA TYR A 386 -17.31 -9.73 9.24
C TYR A 386 -16.81 -11.09 8.70
N TYR A 387 -17.70 -11.79 7.99
CA TYR A 387 -17.43 -13.09 7.40
C TYR A 387 -16.79 -12.98 6.02
N LEU A 388 -15.84 -13.88 5.73
CA LEU A 388 -15.32 -14.13 4.39
C LEU A 388 -16.07 -15.29 3.70
N ALA A 389 -16.00 -15.37 2.38
CA ALA A 389 -16.53 -16.51 1.62
C ALA A 389 -15.65 -17.76 1.77
N THR A 390 -14.37 -17.60 2.15
CA THR A 390 -13.39 -18.67 2.22
C THR A 390 -13.73 -19.67 3.32
N ARG A 391 -13.78 -20.94 2.95
CA ARG A 391 -14.14 -22.07 3.83
C ARG A 391 -12.91 -22.58 4.58
N THR A 392 -13.15 -23.13 5.76
CA THR A 392 -12.13 -23.91 6.47
C THR A 392 -12.25 -25.40 6.17
N LEU A 393 -11.11 -26.12 6.19
CA LEU A 393 -11.09 -27.58 6.12
C LEU A 393 -11.36 -28.26 7.47
N THR A 394 -11.22 -27.53 8.57
CA THR A 394 -11.21 -28.13 9.92
C THR A 394 -12.60 -28.51 10.43
N SER A 395 -13.66 -27.81 9.99
CA SER A 395 -15.02 -28.05 10.48
C SER A 395 -16.06 -27.41 9.55
N ASP A 396 -17.15 -28.12 9.30
CA ASP A 396 -18.31 -27.60 8.55
C ASP A 396 -19.13 -26.56 9.38
N ASN A 397 -18.82 -26.39 10.66
CA ASN A 397 -19.46 -25.41 11.55
C ASN A 397 -18.65 -24.13 11.74
N SER A 398 -17.57 -23.94 10.97
CA SER A 398 -16.69 -22.77 11.07
C SER A 398 -16.35 -22.20 9.71
N ILE A 399 -16.01 -20.91 9.70
CA ILE A 399 -15.70 -20.10 8.51
C ILE A 399 -14.60 -19.08 8.86
N TYR A 400 -13.90 -18.60 7.87
CA TYR A 400 -12.95 -17.49 8.10
C TYR A 400 -13.68 -16.17 8.33
N GLN A 401 -13.15 -15.40 9.28
CA GLN A 401 -13.65 -14.11 9.73
C GLN A 401 -12.50 -13.11 9.80
N VAL A 402 -12.78 -11.84 9.60
CA VAL A 402 -11.85 -10.74 9.91
C VAL A 402 -12.16 -10.22 11.30
N LEU A 403 -11.15 -10.10 12.15
CA LEU A 403 -11.25 -9.62 13.53
C LEU A 403 -10.94 -8.12 13.65
N GLU A 404 -11.07 -7.58 14.86
CA GLU A 404 -10.83 -6.16 15.20
C GLU A 404 -9.40 -5.67 14.89
N ASP A 405 -8.42 -6.55 14.85
CA ASP A 405 -7.01 -6.22 14.58
C ASP A 405 -6.59 -6.54 13.14
N GLY A 406 -7.57 -6.75 12.24
CA GLY A 406 -7.33 -7.06 10.83
C GLY A 406 -6.83 -8.49 10.58
N LYS A 407 -6.71 -9.32 11.62
CA LYS A 407 -6.36 -10.72 11.48
C LYS A 407 -7.52 -11.54 10.93
N ILE A 408 -7.17 -12.55 10.16
CA ILE A 408 -8.12 -13.56 9.72
C ILE A 408 -8.09 -14.72 10.71
N TYR A 409 -9.25 -15.12 11.16
CA TYR A 409 -9.43 -16.18 12.13
C TYR A 409 -10.55 -17.13 11.71
N ILE A 410 -10.53 -18.35 12.26
CA ILE A 410 -11.60 -19.32 12.08
C ILE A 410 -12.61 -19.14 13.20
N GLY A 411 -13.79 -18.65 12.88
CA GLY A 411 -14.87 -18.44 13.83
C GLY A 411 -16.10 -19.31 13.57
N ASN A 412 -17.12 -19.11 14.38
CA ASN A 412 -18.34 -19.90 14.36
C ASN A 412 -19.37 -19.27 13.39
N LEU A 413 -20.06 -20.10 12.61
CA LEU A 413 -21.14 -19.70 11.69
C LEU A 413 -22.34 -19.00 12.38
N LYS A 414 -22.49 -19.18 13.69
CA LYS A 414 -23.65 -18.72 14.46
C LYS A 414 -23.44 -17.37 15.15
N GLU A 415 -22.26 -16.81 15.06
CA GLU A 415 -22.01 -15.45 15.55
C GLU A 415 -22.73 -14.42 14.68
N GLU A 416 -23.15 -13.33 15.29
CA GLU A 416 -23.73 -12.21 14.54
C GLU A 416 -22.60 -11.22 14.21
N MET A 417 -22.34 -11.03 12.90
CA MET A 417 -21.27 -10.19 12.41
C MET A 417 -21.81 -9.22 11.36
N LYS A 418 -21.04 -8.16 11.09
CA LYS A 418 -21.36 -7.22 10.02
C LYS A 418 -21.40 -7.95 8.68
N ILE A 419 -22.19 -7.44 7.78
CA ILE A 419 -22.27 -7.92 6.39
C ILE A 419 -21.47 -6.96 5.52
N ARG A 420 -20.45 -7.46 4.84
CA ARG A 420 -19.63 -6.72 3.88
C ARG A 420 -19.73 -7.35 2.50
N PRO A 421 -20.67 -6.88 1.66
CA PRO A 421 -20.90 -7.44 0.34
C PRO A 421 -19.79 -7.04 -0.65
N THR A 422 -19.65 -7.90 -1.68
CA THR A 422 -18.91 -7.60 -2.90
C THR A 422 -19.81 -7.89 -4.11
N LEU A 423 -19.63 -7.13 -5.20
CA LEU A 423 -20.40 -7.30 -6.43
C LEU A 423 -19.59 -6.89 -7.66
N HIS A 424 -20.05 -7.33 -8.83
CA HIS A 424 -19.49 -6.92 -10.11
C HIS A 424 -20.44 -5.94 -10.78
N VAL A 425 -19.88 -4.86 -11.34
CA VAL A 425 -20.65 -3.87 -12.12
C VAL A 425 -20.10 -3.73 -13.52
N LYS A 426 -20.89 -3.15 -14.41
CA LYS A 426 -20.47 -2.83 -15.78
C LYS A 426 -19.23 -1.94 -15.77
N PRO A 427 -18.23 -2.22 -16.61
CA PRO A 427 -16.96 -1.51 -16.61
C PRO A 427 -17.04 -0.11 -17.23
N ASP A 428 -18.00 0.10 -18.12
CA ASP A 428 -18.19 1.32 -18.92
C ASP A 428 -19.09 2.39 -18.27
N LEU A 429 -19.44 2.21 -16.99
CA LEU A 429 -20.15 3.21 -16.20
C LEU A 429 -19.33 4.50 -16.15
N LYS A 430 -19.98 5.65 -16.41
CA LYS A 430 -19.29 6.94 -16.54
C LYS A 430 -19.12 7.64 -15.19
N ILE A 431 -17.92 8.12 -14.94
CA ILE A 431 -17.66 9.04 -13.84
C ILE A 431 -18.09 10.45 -14.25
N VAL A 432 -18.95 11.07 -13.45
CA VAL A 432 -19.42 12.44 -13.69
C VAL A 432 -18.83 13.46 -12.71
N SER A 433 -18.46 13.03 -11.51
CA SER A 433 -17.85 13.89 -10.49
C SER A 433 -17.18 13.04 -9.37
N GLY A 434 -16.52 13.73 -8.44
CA GLY A 434 -15.80 13.11 -7.32
C GLY A 434 -14.31 12.95 -7.62
N SER A 435 -13.52 12.78 -6.57
CA SER A 435 -12.06 12.60 -6.63
C SER A 435 -11.60 11.16 -6.44
N GLY A 436 -12.54 10.23 -6.16
CA GLY A 436 -12.23 8.82 -5.90
C GLY A 436 -11.70 8.54 -4.49
N THR A 437 -11.70 9.54 -3.61
CA THR A 437 -11.38 9.35 -2.19
C THR A 437 -12.60 8.84 -1.42
N LYS A 438 -12.40 8.31 -0.22
CA LYS A 438 -13.51 7.83 0.61
C LYS A 438 -14.49 8.94 0.99
N ASP A 439 -13.97 10.17 1.20
CA ASP A 439 -14.77 11.34 1.60
C ASP A 439 -15.42 12.03 0.39
N ASP A 440 -14.87 11.86 -0.81
CA ASP A 440 -15.40 12.36 -2.08
C ASP A 440 -15.36 11.27 -3.16
N PRO A 441 -16.18 10.20 -3.03
CA PRO A 441 -16.17 9.07 -3.95
C PRO A 441 -16.67 9.48 -5.33
N TYR A 442 -16.21 8.79 -6.36
CA TYR A 442 -16.71 8.97 -7.71
C TYR A 442 -18.23 8.78 -7.78
N LYS A 443 -18.91 9.68 -8.45
CA LYS A 443 -20.35 9.59 -8.75
C LYS A 443 -20.52 9.13 -10.18
N LEU A 444 -21.41 8.17 -10.37
CA LEU A 444 -21.75 7.60 -11.67
C LEU A 444 -22.91 8.36 -12.29
N GLY A 445 -22.91 8.46 -13.65
CA GLY A 445 -23.95 9.14 -14.44
C GLY A 445 -24.49 8.26 -15.54
#